data_92a38437d94166475bc702ede2067c3e
#
_entry.id   92a38437d94166475bc702ede2067c3e
#
_cell.length_a   1.000
_cell.length_b   1.000
_cell.length_c   1.000
_cell.angle_alpha   90.00
_cell.angle_beta   90.00
_cell.angle_gamma   90.00
#
_symmetry.space_group_name_H-M   'P 1'
#
loop_
_entity.id
_entity.type
_entity.pdbx_description
1 polymer ?
#
loop_
_entity_poly.entity_id
_entity_poly.type
_entity_poly.pdbx_seq_one_letter_code
_entity_poly.pdbx_strand_id
1 'polypeptide(L)'
;MRPALSRARAGGGARGGDQGREFLASVALLADLSRDELDLLWSTVRRVTVPKGTVIMREGDVGETMYFFAEGEVEVTQKLTLKAGRRGFSQGEKSMVRLRAASVSFFGDMALFEREPRSATITAAEDCVLYEISRGDFERLGAANPALGYKIMRRIAPELCQRIRRSNQDVLKLTTALSIALSR
;
A
#
# COMPACT_ATOMS: atom_id res chain seq x y z
N MET A 1 -9.17 -23.86 3.35
CA MET A 1 -8.27 -23.70 2.19
C MET A 1 -8.19 -22.21 1.91
N ARG A 2 -7.03 -21.56 2.10
CA ARG A 2 -6.90 -20.11 1.86
C ARG A 2 -6.74 -19.87 0.36
N PRO A 3 -7.47 -18.94 -0.27
CA PRO A 3 -7.26 -18.61 -1.66
C PRO A 3 -5.84 -18.05 -1.83
N ALA A 4 -5.12 -18.52 -2.84
CA ALA A 4 -3.75 -18.12 -3.11
C ALA A 4 -3.71 -16.91 -4.04
N LEU A 5 -2.75 -16.01 -3.80
CA LEU A 5 -2.44 -14.91 -4.73
C LEU A 5 -1.98 -15.50 -6.07
N SER A 6 -2.64 -15.16 -7.16
CA SER A 6 -2.18 -15.52 -8.49
C SER A 6 -1.28 -14.40 -9.03
N ARG A 7 -0.01 -14.72 -9.30
CA ARG A 7 1.02 -13.79 -9.78
C ARG A 7 1.43 -14.13 -11.21
N ALA A 8 1.35 -13.16 -12.10
CA ALA A 8 1.85 -13.26 -13.48
C ALA A 8 2.69 -12.01 -13.82
N ARG A 9 3.72 -12.17 -14.68
CA ARG A 9 4.40 -10.98 -15.21
C ARG A 9 3.41 -10.13 -16.00
N ALA A 10 3.46 -8.81 -15.81
CA ALA A 10 2.51 -7.89 -16.41
C ALA A 10 2.50 -7.92 -17.95
N GLY A 11 3.60 -8.30 -18.60
CA GLY A 11 3.74 -8.43 -20.07
C GLY A 11 3.09 -9.65 -20.72
N GLY A 12 2.35 -10.50 -20.00
CA GLY A 12 1.93 -11.83 -20.46
C GLY A 12 0.61 -11.93 -21.23
N GLY A 13 0.06 -10.85 -21.82
CA GLY A 13 -1.14 -10.94 -22.67
C GLY A 13 -1.53 -9.59 -23.27
N ALA A 14 -1.74 -9.53 -24.59
CA ALA A 14 -1.91 -8.28 -25.34
C ALA A 14 -3.02 -7.36 -24.81
N ARG A 15 -4.18 -7.85 -24.41
CA ARG A 15 -5.30 -7.02 -23.91
C ARG A 15 -5.12 -6.56 -22.44
N GLY A 16 -4.56 -7.39 -21.57
CA GLY A 16 -4.26 -7.01 -20.19
C GLY A 16 -3.01 -6.12 -20.05
N GLY A 17 -2.15 -6.12 -21.07
CA GLY A 17 -0.96 -5.32 -21.18
C GLY A 17 -1.25 -3.83 -21.36
N ASP A 18 -2.13 -3.49 -22.29
CA ASP A 18 -2.45 -2.10 -22.60
C ASP A 18 -3.23 -1.43 -21.47
N GLN A 19 -4.25 -2.09 -20.91
CA GLN A 19 -5.03 -1.57 -19.78
C GLN A 19 -4.15 -1.31 -18.54
N GLY A 20 -3.21 -2.21 -18.26
CA GLY A 20 -2.32 -2.03 -17.11
C GLY A 20 -1.32 -0.89 -17.28
N ARG A 21 -0.82 -0.66 -18.50
CA ARG A 21 0.03 0.50 -18.82
C ARG A 21 -0.73 1.81 -18.70
N GLU A 22 -1.97 1.86 -19.26
CA GLU A 22 -2.86 3.01 -19.15
C GLU A 22 -3.18 3.31 -17.68
N PHE A 23 -3.44 2.28 -16.88
CA PHE A 23 -3.63 2.45 -15.45
C PHE A 23 -2.38 3.06 -14.79
N LEU A 24 -1.17 2.49 -15.01
CA LEU A 24 0.06 3.06 -14.42
C LEU A 24 0.29 4.50 -14.86
N ALA A 25 0.03 4.84 -16.13
CA ALA A 25 0.12 6.21 -16.64
C ALA A 25 -0.87 7.18 -15.95
N SER A 26 -1.99 6.67 -15.44
CA SER A 26 -2.99 7.47 -14.69
C SER A 26 -2.63 7.66 -13.21
N VAL A 27 -1.68 6.89 -12.67
CA VAL A 27 -1.27 6.98 -11.26
C VAL A 27 -0.51 8.28 -11.01
N ALA A 28 -1.03 9.13 -10.14
CA ALA A 28 -0.43 10.45 -9.84
C ALA A 28 1.04 10.37 -9.39
N LEU A 29 1.41 9.29 -8.71
CA LEU A 29 2.79 8.99 -8.32
C LEU A 29 3.75 8.90 -9.52
N LEU A 30 3.25 8.46 -10.67
CA LEU A 30 4.03 8.19 -11.89
C LEU A 30 3.88 9.28 -12.97
N ALA A 31 3.16 10.37 -12.67
CA ALA A 31 2.80 11.41 -13.64
C ALA A 31 4.01 12.13 -14.28
N ASP A 32 5.19 12.09 -13.65
CA ASP A 32 6.41 12.72 -14.18
C ASP A 32 7.26 11.77 -15.06
N LEU A 33 6.84 10.51 -15.19
CA LEU A 33 7.56 9.53 -16.00
C LEU A 33 7.30 9.75 -17.49
N SER A 34 8.34 9.61 -18.30
CA SER A 34 8.21 9.53 -19.75
C SER A 34 7.62 8.17 -20.16
N ARG A 35 7.24 8.05 -21.43
CA ARG A 35 6.69 6.79 -21.96
C ARG A 35 7.70 5.64 -21.82
N ASP A 36 8.97 5.89 -22.13
CA ASP A 36 10.04 4.89 -22.01
C ASP A 36 10.27 4.47 -20.55
N GLU A 37 10.21 5.42 -19.61
CA GLU A 37 10.31 5.14 -18.17
C GLU A 37 9.10 4.34 -17.66
N LEU A 38 7.90 4.63 -18.13
CA LEU A 38 6.70 3.83 -17.83
C LEU A 38 6.81 2.41 -18.39
N ASP A 39 7.37 2.22 -19.58
CA ASP A 39 7.61 0.91 -20.17
C ASP A 39 8.66 0.12 -19.39
N LEU A 40 9.70 0.76 -18.89
CA LEU A 40 10.68 0.14 -17.98
C LEU A 40 10.01 -0.32 -16.67
N LEU A 41 9.21 0.55 -16.05
CA LEU A 41 8.45 0.19 -14.84
C LEU A 41 7.48 -0.95 -15.13
N TRP A 42 6.74 -0.91 -16.26
CA TRP A 42 5.81 -1.94 -16.68
C TRP A 42 6.50 -3.31 -16.83
N SER A 43 7.69 -3.35 -17.40
CA SER A 43 8.46 -4.60 -17.53
C SER A 43 8.90 -5.19 -16.19
N THR A 44 8.89 -4.37 -15.14
CA THR A 44 9.39 -4.72 -13.79
C THR A 44 8.26 -5.16 -12.86
N VAL A 45 7.06 -4.58 -12.99
CA VAL A 45 5.92 -4.91 -12.13
C VAL A 45 5.30 -6.25 -12.50
N ARG A 46 4.60 -6.88 -11.52
CA ARG A 46 3.86 -8.12 -11.70
C ARG A 46 2.39 -7.88 -11.47
N ARG A 47 1.54 -8.34 -12.39
CA ARG A 47 0.10 -8.34 -12.19
C ARG A 47 -0.30 -9.42 -11.17
N VAL A 48 -1.07 -9.03 -10.17
CA VAL A 48 -1.58 -9.91 -9.11
C VAL A 48 -3.09 -9.80 -9.06
N THR A 49 -3.79 -10.90 -9.22
CA THR A 49 -5.23 -11.00 -8.96
C THR A 49 -5.46 -11.58 -7.58
N VAL A 50 -6.30 -10.91 -6.81
CA VAL A 50 -6.54 -11.24 -5.41
C VAL A 50 -8.03 -11.46 -5.21
N PRO A 51 -8.47 -12.70 -4.95
CA PRO A 51 -9.87 -12.99 -4.65
C PRO A 51 -10.31 -12.33 -3.34
N LYS A 52 -11.58 -11.96 -3.27
CA LYS A 52 -12.25 -11.48 -2.05
C LYS A 52 -11.92 -12.36 -0.83
N GLY A 53 -11.68 -11.73 0.31
CA GLY A 53 -11.36 -12.39 1.57
C GLY A 53 -9.87 -12.80 1.72
N THR A 54 -9.04 -12.57 0.68
CA THR A 54 -7.61 -12.89 0.73
C THR A 54 -6.84 -11.80 1.45
N VAL A 55 -5.98 -12.17 2.38
CA VAL A 55 -5.05 -11.24 3.04
C VAL A 55 -3.89 -10.95 2.08
N ILE A 56 -3.73 -9.69 1.69
CA ILE A 56 -2.67 -9.20 0.80
C ILE A 56 -1.38 -8.98 1.57
N MET A 57 -1.47 -8.33 2.72
CA MET A 57 -0.39 -8.16 3.67
C MET A 57 -0.92 -8.23 5.10
N ARG A 58 -0.09 -8.68 6.02
CA ARG A 58 -0.47 -8.86 7.43
C ARG A 58 0.37 -7.96 8.32
N GLU A 59 -0.28 -7.26 9.27
CA GLU A 59 0.40 -6.48 10.29
C GLU A 59 1.43 -7.33 11.04
N GLY A 60 2.62 -6.78 11.24
CA GLY A 60 3.75 -7.43 11.89
C GLY A 60 4.61 -8.33 10.99
N ASP A 61 4.15 -8.68 9.78
CA ASP A 61 5.00 -9.42 8.84
C ASP A 61 6.03 -8.47 8.20
N VAL A 62 7.26 -8.93 8.05
CA VAL A 62 8.26 -8.22 7.26
C VAL A 62 7.92 -8.41 5.78
N GLY A 63 7.69 -7.32 5.07
CA GLY A 63 7.34 -7.33 3.65
C GLY A 63 8.24 -6.42 2.83
N GLU A 64 8.53 -6.83 1.60
CA GLU A 64 9.41 -6.11 0.68
C GLU A 64 8.68 -5.68 -0.61
N THR A 65 7.35 -5.52 -0.56
CA THR A 65 6.55 -5.23 -1.75
C THR A 65 5.62 -4.04 -1.56
N MET A 66 5.51 -3.23 -2.60
CA MET A 66 4.49 -2.21 -2.80
C MET A 66 3.52 -2.66 -3.89
N TYR A 67 2.29 -2.19 -3.83
CA TYR A 67 1.24 -2.50 -4.78
C TYR A 67 0.63 -1.23 -5.36
N PHE A 68 0.58 -1.13 -6.68
CA PHE A 68 -0.31 -0.22 -7.37
C PHE A 68 -1.70 -0.85 -7.43
N PHE A 69 -2.72 -0.14 -7.01
CA PHE A 69 -4.07 -0.65 -6.79
C PHE A 69 -4.98 -0.25 -7.95
N ALA A 70 -5.22 -1.19 -8.88
CA ALA A 70 -5.94 -0.92 -10.12
C ALA A 70 -7.45 -1.11 -10.00
N GLU A 71 -7.90 -2.18 -9.33
CA GLU A 71 -9.32 -2.52 -9.26
C GLU A 71 -9.68 -3.12 -7.90
N GLY A 72 -10.93 -2.90 -7.45
CA GLY A 72 -11.52 -3.51 -6.28
C GLY A 72 -11.55 -2.61 -5.04
N GLU A 73 -11.84 -3.24 -3.90
CA GLU A 73 -11.89 -2.63 -2.57
C GLU A 73 -11.07 -3.46 -1.58
N VAL A 74 -10.32 -2.81 -0.70
CA VAL A 74 -9.59 -3.45 0.38
C VAL A 74 -10.03 -2.90 1.73
N GLU A 75 -10.00 -3.75 2.76
CA GLU A 75 -10.19 -3.38 4.15
C GLU A 75 -8.83 -3.33 4.85
N VAL A 76 -8.57 -2.22 5.53
CA VAL A 76 -7.38 -2.01 6.35
C VAL A 76 -7.75 -2.20 7.80
N THR A 77 -7.08 -3.12 8.49
CA THR A 77 -7.27 -3.36 9.92
C THR A 77 -5.96 -3.23 10.69
N GLN A 78 -6.05 -2.83 11.94
CA GLN A 78 -4.92 -2.83 12.88
C GLN A 78 -5.31 -3.50 14.18
N LYS A 79 -4.33 -4.12 14.84
CA LYS A 79 -4.48 -4.72 16.16
C LYS A 79 -4.54 -3.61 17.21
N LEU A 80 -5.58 -3.65 18.01
CA LEU A 80 -5.71 -2.80 19.20
C LEU A 80 -5.57 -3.63 20.45
N THR A 81 -4.78 -3.14 21.39
CA THR A 81 -4.74 -3.69 22.75
C THR A 81 -5.83 -3.01 23.57
N LEU A 82 -6.89 -3.74 23.86
CA LEU A 82 -8.01 -3.25 24.69
C LEU A 82 -7.88 -3.79 26.10
N LYS A 83 -8.19 -2.95 27.11
CA LYS A 83 -8.26 -3.38 28.49
C LYS A 83 -9.47 -4.29 28.66
N ALA A 84 -9.26 -5.57 28.95
CA ALA A 84 -10.30 -6.56 29.20
C ALA A 84 -10.46 -6.77 30.70
N GLY A 85 -11.44 -6.07 31.30
CA GLY A 85 -11.74 -6.19 32.74
C GLY A 85 -10.65 -5.62 33.66
N ARG A 86 -10.70 -6.02 34.95
CA ARG A 86 -9.79 -5.49 36.01
C ARG A 86 -8.36 -6.01 35.96
N ARG A 87 -8.06 -7.10 35.22
CA ARG A 87 -6.75 -7.80 35.29
C ARG A 87 -6.18 -8.28 33.95
N GLY A 88 -6.72 -7.84 32.82
CA GLY A 88 -6.23 -8.35 31.53
C GLY A 88 -6.34 -7.35 30.39
N PHE A 89 -5.58 -7.65 29.33
CA PHE A 89 -5.67 -6.97 28.04
C PHE A 89 -6.12 -8.00 27.00
N SER A 90 -7.04 -7.64 26.11
CA SER A 90 -7.35 -8.43 24.94
C SER A 90 -6.87 -7.70 23.69
N GLN A 91 -6.37 -8.45 22.72
CA GLN A 91 -6.08 -7.92 21.40
C GLN A 91 -7.33 -8.14 20.53
N GLY A 92 -7.81 -7.07 19.91
CA GLY A 92 -8.87 -7.10 18.91
C GLY A 92 -8.40 -6.46 17.62
N GLU A 93 -8.86 -6.97 16.49
CA GLU A 93 -8.69 -6.26 15.22
C GLU A 93 -9.80 -5.22 15.10
N LYS A 94 -9.42 -3.99 14.72
CA LYS A 94 -10.37 -2.95 14.39
C LYS A 94 -10.19 -2.58 12.92
N SER A 95 -11.29 -2.65 12.18
CA SER A 95 -11.32 -2.03 10.84
C SER A 95 -11.10 -0.54 10.97
N MET A 96 -10.06 -0.03 10.28
CA MET A 96 -9.70 1.39 10.29
C MET A 96 -10.42 2.11 9.16
N VAL A 97 -10.35 1.53 7.96
CA VAL A 97 -10.90 2.14 6.75
C VAL A 97 -11.03 1.11 5.61
N ARG A 98 -11.98 1.34 4.73
CA ARG A 98 -12.05 0.69 3.43
C ARG A 98 -11.50 1.63 2.36
N LEU A 99 -10.65 1.10 1.51
CA LEU A 99 -10.01 1.82 0.43
C LEU A 99 -10.42 1.22 -0.91
N ARG A 100 -10.82 2.08 -1.83
CA ARG A 100 -11.15 1.71 -3.21
C ARG A 100 -10.05 2.16 -4.16
N ALA A 101 -9.81 1.41 -5.21
CA ALA A 101 -8.85 1.74 -6.25
C ALA A 101 -9.08 3.15 -6.84
N ALA A 102 -10.34 3.59 -6.95
CA ALA A 102 -10.69 4.94 -7.42
C ALA A 102 -10.19 6.08 -6.50
N SER A 103 -9.91 5.80 -5.21
CA SER A 103 -9.49 6.82 -4.23
C SER A 103 -8.04 6.68 -3.77
N VAL A 104 -7.45 5.48 -3.89
CA VAL A 104 -6.08 5.19 -3.48
C VAL A 104 -5.40 4.37 -4.57
N SER A 105 -4.40 4.94 -5.20
CA SER A 105 -3.72 4.32 -6.35
C SER A 105 -2.60 3.36 -5.96
N PHE A 106 -2.14 3.36 -4.69
CA PHE A 106 -1.07 2.47 -4.21
C PHE A 106 -1.08 2.31 -2.69
N PHE A 107 -0.47 1.24 -2.20
CA PHE A 107 -0.23 0.99 -0.77
C PHE A 107 0.99 0.09 -0.55
N GLY A 108 1.49 0.03 0.70
CA GLY A 108 2.67 -0.75 1.06
C GLY A 108 4.00 -0.09 0.64
N ASP A 109 3.97 1.18 0.30
CA ASP A 109 5.09 2.00 -0.17
C ASP A 109 6.27 2.05 0.82
N MET A 110 6.02 2.05 2.14
CA MET A 110 7.08 2.04 3.16
C MET A 110 8.04 0.86 2.97
N ALA A 111 7.54 -0.29 2.52
CA ALA A 111 8.36 -1.47 2.28
C ALA A 111 9.41 -1.30 1.18
N LEU A 112 9.34 -0.28 0.35
CA LEU A 112 10.40 0.05 -0.61
C LEU A 112 11.63 0.69 0.06
N PHE A 113 11.46 1.32 1.23
CA PHE A 113 12.48 2.15 1.87
C PHE A 113 13.05 1.54 3.14
N GLU A 114 12.25 0.77 3.87
CA GLU A 114 12.62 0.20 5.16
C GLU A 114 12.23 -1.28 5.27
N ARG A 115 12.95 -2.03 6.12
CA ARG A 115 12.67 -3.45 6.41
C ARG A 115 11.90 -3.61 7.71
N GLU A 116 10.97 -2.71 7.94
CA GLU A 116 10.15 -2.74 9.12
C GLU A 116 8.90 -3.61 8.93
N PRO A 117 8.33 -4.13 10.01
CA PRO A 117 7.07 -4.86 9.96
C PRO A 117 5.94 -4.01 9.37
N ARG A 118 5.03 -4.66 8.64
CA ARG A 118 3.82 -4.01 8.10
C ARG A 118 3.02 -3.34 9.21
N SER A 119 2.63 -2.09 9.00
CA SER A 119 1.89 -1.28 9.97
C SER A 119 0.41 -1.62 10.08
N ALA A 120 -0.13 -2.41 9.14
CA ALA A 120 -1.53 -2.81 9.11
C ALA A 120 -1.72 -4.11 8.34
N THR A 121 -2.85 -4.78 8.58
CA THR A 121 -3.34 -5.87 7.73
C THR A 121 -4.21 -5.29 6.64
N ILE A 122 -4.00 -5.72 5.39
CA ILE A 122 -4.84 -5.37 4.24
C ILE A 122 -5.45 -6.65 3.68
N THR A 123 -6.78 -6.68 3.64
CA THR A 123 -7.58 -7.80 3.15
C THR A 123 -8.44 -7.34 1.98
N ALA A 124 -8.51 -8.12 0.91
CA ALA A 124 -9.38 -7.86 -0.22
C ALA A 124 -10.86 -7.95 0.21
N ALA A 125 -11.59 -6.84 0.18
CA ALA A 125 -13.02 -6.78 0.46
C ALA A 125 -13.86 -7.18 -0.76
N GLU A 126 -13.30 -7.03 -1.95
CA GLU A 126 -13.80 -7.49 -3.25
C GLU A 126 -12.66 -8.17 -4.01
N ASP A 127 -12.92 -8.74 -5.20
CA ASP A 127 -11.85 -9.19 -6.09
C ASP A 127 -11.02 -7.99 -6.52
N CYS A 128 -9.70 -8.09 -6.40
CA CYS A 128 -8.78 -6.98 -6.66
C CYS A 128 -7.79 -7.30 -7.79
N VAL A 129 -7.40 -6.26 -8.51
CA VAL A 129 -6.26 -6.27 -9.44
C VAL A 129 -5.20 -5.31 -8.94
N LEU A 130 -4.01 -5.84 -8.74
CA LEU A 130 -2.85 -5.12 -8.23
C LEU A 130 -1.67 -5.27 -9.20
N TYR A 131 -0.75 -4.30 -9.19
CA TYR A 131 0.57 -4.43 -9.80
C TYR A 131 1.62 -4.33 -8.71
N GLU A 132 2.32 -5.44 -8.48
CA GLU A 132 3.32 -5.60 -7.41
C GLU A 132 4.70 -5.17 -7.92
N ILE A 133 5.43 -4.41 -7.11
CA ILE A 133 6.86 -4.18 -7.28
C ILE A 133 7.59 -4.53 -5.97
N SER A 134 8.67 -5.29 -6.06
CA SER A 134 9.52 -5.57 -4.90
C SER A 134 10.52 -4.44 -4.68
N ARG A 135 11.02 -4.31 -3.43
CA ARG A 135 12.13 -3.41 -3.10
C ARG A 135 13.33 -3.63 -4.02
N GLY A 136 13.77 -4.89 -4.17
CA GLY A 136 14.93 -5.22 -4.98
C GLY A 136 14.72 -4.90 -6.47
N ASP A 137 13.48 -5.04 -6.99
CA ASP A 137 13.16 -4.62 -8.35
C ASP A 137 13.20 -3.10 -8.48
N PHE A 138 12.67 -2.36 -7.50
CA PHE A 138 12.69 -0.90 -7.46
C PHE A 138 14.12 -0.34 -7.34
N GLU A 139 14.95 -0.92 -6.47
CA GLU A 139 16.35 -0.55 -6.32
C GLU A 139 17.14 -0.78 -7.62
N ARG A 140 16.97 -1.93 -8.29
CA ARG A 140 17.59 -2.21 -9.58
C ARG A 140 17.15 -1.24 -10.67
N LEU A 141 15.86 -0.93 -10.73
CA LEU A 141 15.29 0.02 -11.68
C LEU A 141 15.88 1.43 -11.47
N GLY A 142 15.96 1.90 -10.21
CA GLY A 142 16.55 3.18 -9.86
C GLY A 142 18.06 3.26 -10.10
N ALA A 143 18.79 2.16 -9.85
CA ALA A 143 20.21 2.08 -10.14
C ALA A 143 20.50 2.13 -11.65
N ALA A 144 19.68 1.46 -12.47
CA ALA A 144 19.80 1.47 -13.92
C ALA A 144 19.31 2.80 -14.54
N ASN A 145 18.34 3.47 -13.93
CA ASN A 145 17.79 4.75 -14.37
C ASN A 145 17.55 5.68 -13.15
N PRO A 146 18.62 6.41 -12.70
CA PRO A 146 18.52 7.30 -11.54
C PRO A 146 17.48 8.43 -11.70
N ALA A 147 17.25 8.90 -12.93
CA ALA A 147 16.25 9.93 -13.20
C ALA A 147 14.82 9.42 -12.90
N LEU A 148 14.50 8.19 -13.31
CA LEU A 148 13.23 7.53 -13.00
C LEU A 148 13.08 7.35 -11.48
N GLY A 149 14.09 6.80 -10.81
CA GLY A 149 14.09 6.62 -9.36
C GLY A 149 13.83 7.94 -8.63
N TYR A 150 14.55 9.01 -9.01
CA TYR A 150 14.37 10.35 -8.44
C TYR A 150 12.94 10.89 -8.64
N LYS A 151 12.35 10.73 -9.84
CA LYS A 151 10.99 11.19 -10.14
C LYS A 151 9.96 10.52 -9.23
N ILE A 152 10.05 9.20 -9.05
CA ILE A 152 9.16 8.46 -8.16
C ILE A 152 9.35 8.91 -6.71
N MET A 153 10.60 9.02 -6.23
CA MET A 153 10.91 9.47 -4.88
C MET A 153 10.37 10.87 -4.59
N ARG A 154 10.52 11.78 -5.54
CA ARG A 154 10.02 13.15 -5.45
C ARG A 154 8.50 13.21 -5.27
N ARG A 155 7.77 12.22 -5.79
CA ARG A 155 6.30 12.10 -5.65
C ARG A 155 5.89 11.39 -4.37
N ILE A 156 6.63 10.38 -3.91
CA ILE A 156 6.34 9.67 -2.66
C ILE A 156 6.60 10.57 -1.43
N ALA A 157 7.67 11.32 -1.41
CA ALA A 157 8.07 12.11 -0.24
C ALA A 157 6.97 13.08 0.27
N PRO A 158 6.28 13.87 -0.57
CA PRO A 158 5.17 14.71 -0.13
C PRO A 158 4.00 13.92 0.48
N GLU A 159 3.68 12.74 -0.06
CA GLU A 159 2.63 11.86 0.47
C GLU A 159 2.97 11.38 1.90
N LEU A 160 4.22 10.96 2.11
CA LEU A 160 4.69 10.58 3.44
C LEU A 160 4.66 11.77 4.42
N CYS A 161 5.08 12.96 3.97
CA CYS A 161 5.00 14.18 4.76
C CYS A 161 3.55 14.54 5.14
N GLN A 162 2.59 14.34 4.23
CA GLN A 162 1.17 14.55 4.55
C GLN A 162 0.65 13.53 5.55
N ARG A 163 1.02 12.26 5.42
CA ARG A 163 0.64 11.21 6.39
C ARG A 163 1.18 11.53 7.78
N ILE A 164 2.43 11.97 7.90
CA ILE A 164 3.03 12.40 9.17
C ILE A 164 2.25 13.58 9.77
N ARG A 165 1.94 14.61 8.97
CA ARG A 165 1.15 15.77 9.45
C ARG A 165 -0.23 15.36 9.96
N ARG A 166 -0.95 14.48 9.25
CA ARG A 166 -2.25 13.96 9.69
C ARG A 166 -2.11 13.18 10.99
N SER A 167 -1.11 12.29 11.09
CA SER A 167 -0.85 11.53 12.31
C SER A 167 -0.57 12.44 13.51
N ASN A 168 0.25 13.49 13.34
CA ASN A 168 0.53 14.46 14.40
C ASN A 168 -0.73 15.22 14.84
N GLN A 169 -1.61 15.59 13.90
CA GLN A 169 -2.90 16.22 14.23
C GLN A 169 -3.82 15.28 15.01
N ASP A 170 -3.85 14.00 14.64
CA ASP A 170 -4.69 13.01 15.34
C ASP A 170 -4.15 12.73 16.75
N VAL A 171 -2.82 12.66 16.93
CA VAL A 171 -2.21 12.59 18.27
C VAL A 171 -2.61 13.80 19.11
N LEU A 172 -2.55 15.02 18.56
CA LEU A 172 -2.94 16.23 19.28
C LEU A 172 -4.42 16.20 19.69
N LYS A 173 -5.32 15.81 18.78
CA LYS A 173 -6.76 15.65 19.09
C LYS A 173 -7.00 14.64 20.20
N LEU A 174 -6.36 13.46 20.12
CA LEU A 174 -6.49 12.40 21.12
C LEU A 174 -5.95 12.85 22.48
N THR A 175 -4.81 13.51 22.52
CA THR A 175 -4.20 14.04 23.75
C THR A 175 -5.09 15.11 24.38
N THR A 176 -5.66 16.01 23.58
CA THR A 176 -6.61 17.02 24.06
C THR A 176 -7.87 16.37 24.63
N ALA A 177 -8.46 15.41 23.91
CA ALA A 177 -9.64 14.69 24.38
C ALA A 177 -9.37 13.93 25.69
N LEU A 178 -8.20 13.30 25.80
CA LEU A 178 -7.79 12.62 27.04
C LEU A 178 -7.63 13.61 28.20
N SER A 179 -6.98 14.77 27.97
CA SER A 179 -6.82 15.82 28.98
C SER A 179 -8.18 16.31 29.50
N ILE A 180 -9.14 16.55 28.63
CA ILE A 180 -10.49 16.96 29.01
C ILE A 180 -11.20 15.86 29.82
N ALA A 181 -11.03 14.58 29.40
CA ALA A 181 -11.65 13.46 30.10
C ALA A 181 -11.09 13.24 31.53
N LEU A 182 -9.80 13.50 31.72
CA LEU A 182 -9.13 13.36 33.01
C LEU A 182 -9.30 14.59 33.95
N SER A 183 -9.76 15.71 33.41
CA SER A 183 -10.03 16.95 34.19
C SER A 183 -11.41 16.99 34.81
N ARG A 184 -12.22 15.95 34.62
CA ARG A 184 -13.53 15.74 35.23
C ARG A 184 -13.45 14.73 36.37
#